data_f69319abaf17d80f2837cf9df924622a
#
_entry.id   f69319abaf17d80f2837cf9df924622a
#
_cell.length_a   1.000
_cell.length_b   1.000
_cell.length_c   1.000
_cell.angle_alpha   90.00
_cell.angle_beta   90.00
_cell.angle_gamma   90.00
#
_symmetry.space_group_name_H-M   'P 1'
#
loop_
_entity.id
_entity.type
_entity.pdbx_description
1 polymer ?
#
loop_
_entity_poly.entity_id
_entity_poly.type
_entity_poly.pdbx_seq_one_letter_code
_entity_poly.pdbx_strand_id
1 'polypeptide(L)'
;MGATLAEKILARASGQDSVRPGDVIEPRVDLAMSHENAALVINQFTEVYKDTGLDSRVWDPSRIAIIFDHRVPAEGMKTANNQKKIREFVTAQGITKFHEIRGDEGGICHQILPENGYVRPGQVLVGTDSHTTTHGALGALAWGIGATEMAAVWSLGRVLNVEVPATIKVVVTGEMKEPVSAKDLILYLIGHITAQGAXXXXYWNSTARPFAASVPLAVWFSAICRWKPEPRRVS
;
A
#
# COMPACT_ATOMS: atom_id res chain seq x y z
N MET A 1 -0.92 28.18 4.78
CA MET A 1 -0.23 27.04 5.39
C MET A 1 0.54 26.28 4.30
N GLY A 2 1.70 25.67 4.63
CA GLY A 2 2.43 24.86 3.66
C GLY A 2 1.71 23.54 3.38
N ALA A 3 1.97 22.95 2.22
CA ALA A 3 1.40 21.66 1.83
C ALA A 3 1.92 20.52 2.73
N THR A 4 1.03 19.61 3.09
CA THR A 4 1.37 18.41 3.87
C THR A 4 2.19 17.42 3.03
N LEU A 5 2.77 16.41 3.65
CA LEU A 5 3.54 15.39 2.94
C LEU A 5 2.64 14.62 1.95
N ALA A 6 1.42 14.26 2.36
CA ALA A 6 0.47 13.58 1.47
C ALA A 6 0.13 14.44 0.24
N GLU A 7 -0.19 15.73 0.46
CA GLU A 7 -0.47 16.66 -0.64
C GLU A 7 0.72 16.78 -1.61
N LYS A 8 1.94 16.88 -1.10
CA LYS A 8 3.15 16.97 -1.94
C LYS A 8 3.37 15.70 -2.78
N ILE A 9 3.20 14.52 -2.18
CA ILE A 9 3.37 13.25 -2.88
C ILE A 9 2.29 13.10 -3.96
N LEU A 10 1.03 13.39 -3.61
CA LEU A 10 -0.11 13.27 -4.53
C LEU A 10 -0.03 14.28 -5.68
N ALA A 11 0.37 15.52 -5.40
CA ALA A 11 0.57 16.55 -6.44
C ALA A 11 1.61 16.07 -7.46
N ARG A 12 2.80 15.63 -6.96
CA ARG A 12 3.86 15.09 -7.82
C ARG A 12 3.34 13.89 -8.63
N ALA A 13 2.66 12.95 -7.98
CA ALA A 13 2.19 11.71 -8.63
C ALA A 13 1.11 11.98 -9.68
N SER A 14 0.35 13.07 -9.54
CA SER A 14 -0.70 13.47 -10.49
C SER A 14 -0.22 14.45 -11.56
N GLY A 15 1.04 14.91 -11.45
CA GLY A 15 1.58 15.91 -12.36
C GLY A 15 0.97 17.29 -12.15
N GLN A 16 0.53 17.59 -10.92
CA GLN A 16 -0.07 18.88 -10.57
C GLN A 16 0.89 19.68 -9.69
N ASP A 17 0.84 21.00 -9.77
CA ASP A 17 1.66 21.88 -8.94
C ASP A 17 1.27 21.80 -7.46
N SER A 18 0.00 21.60 -7.19
CA SER A 18 -0.51 21.45 -5.82
C SER A 18 -1.86 20.73 -5.83
N VAL A 19 -2.19 20.12 -4.74
CA VAL A 19 -3.52 19.52 -4.49
C VAL A 19 -3.97 19.87 -3.08
N ARG A 20 -5.28 19.81 -2.83
CA ARG A 20 -5.89 20.10 -1.53
C ARG A 20 -6.86 18.98 -1.13
N PRO A 21 -7.12 18.81 0.17
CA PRO A 21 -8.13 17.85 0.61
C PRO A 21 -9.47 18.07 -0.09
N GLY A 22 -10.02 16.98 -0.62
CA GLY A 22 -11.26 16.97 -1.38
C GLY A 22 -11.08 17.00 -2.90
N ASP A 23 -9.89 17.36 -3.40
CA ASP A 23 -9.60 17.27 -4.85
C ASP A 23 -9.63 15.80 -5.28
N VAL A 24 -10.14 15.54 -6.49
CA VAL A 24 -10.15 14.20 -7.09
C VAL A 24 -9.05 14.12 -8.14
N ILE A 25 -8.16 13.17 -8.01
CA ILE A 25 -6.94 13.03 -8.80
C ILE A 25 -6.71 11.59 -9.25
N GLU A 26 -5.76 11.40 -10.18
CA GLU A 26 -5.34 10.08 -10.65
C GLU A 26 -3.82 9.92 -10.48
N PRO A 27 -3.35 9.64 -9.26
CA PRO A 27 -1.91 9.56 -9.02
C PRO A 27 -1.29 8.33 -9.69
N ARG A 28 -0.13 8.54 -10.30
CA ARG A 28 0.72 7.44 -10.82
C ARG A 28 1.24 6.62 -9.67
N VAL A 29 1.26 5.30 -9.86
CA VAL A 29 1.75 4.35 -8.87
C VAL A 29 3.24 4.08 -9.10
N ASP A 30 4.03 4.18 -8.05
CA ASP A 30 5.45 3.86 -8.09
C ASP A 30 5.70 2.38 -7.85
N LEU A 31 4.84 1.72 -7.03
CA LEU A 31 4.94 0.29 -6.75
C LEU A 31 3.54 -0.26 -6.44
N ALA A 32 3.18 -1.35 -7.12
CA ALA A 32 1.93 -2.10 -6.90
C ALA A 32 2.27 -3.47 -6.32
N MET A 33 1.77 -3.79 -5.13
CA MET A 33 2.05 -5.05 -4.44
C MET A 33 0.80 -5.94 -4.37
N SER A 34 0.97 -7.23 -4.61
CA SER A 34 -0.08 -8.21 -4.36
C SER A 34 0.50 -9.46 -3.70
N HIS A 35 -0.32 -10.14 -2.90
CA HIS A 35 0.01 -11.46 -2.35
C HIS A 35 -0.76 -12.53 -3.14
N GLU A 36 -1.12 -13.67 -2.55
CA GLU A 36 -1.81 -14.75 -3.29
C GLU A 36 -3.18 -14.34 -3.84
N ASN A 37 -3.76 -13.25 -3.40
CA ASN A 37 -4.98 -12.73 -4.03
C ASN A 37 -4.71 -12.14 -5.43
N ALA A 38 -3.45 -12.06 -5.87
CA ALA A 38 -3.09 -11.74 -7.26
C ALA A 38 -3.85 -12.64 -8.26
N ALA A 39 -4.20 -13.88 -7.89
CA ALA A 39 -5.04 -14.74 -8.75
C ALA A 39 -6.38 -14.07 -9.10
N LEU A 40 -6.98 -13.35 -8.14
CA LEU A 40 -8.22 -12.61 -8.39
C LEU A 40 -7.97 -11.37 -9.24
N VAL A 41 -6.86 -10.66 -8.97
CA VAL A 41 -6.45 -9.51 -9.79
C VAL A 41 -6.25 -9.93 -11.24
N ILE A 42 -5.58 -11.08 -11.48
CA ILE A 42 -5.36 -11.65 -12.82
C ILE A 42 -6.70 -11.88 -13.54
N ASN A 43 -7.70 -12.44 -12.84
CA ASN A 43 -9.02 -12.65 -13.43
C ASN A 43 -9.62 -11.31 -13.91
N GLN A 44 -9.62 -10.30 -13.04
CA GLN A 44 -10.16 -8.97 -13.35
C GLN A 44 -9.38 -8.31 -14.48
N PHE A 45 -8.06 -8.38 -14.42
CA PHE A 45 -7.15 -7.82 -15.43
C PHE A 45 -7.38 -8.45 -16.80
N THR A 46 -7.47 -9.78 -16.86
CA THR A 46 -7.70 -10.50 -18.13
C THR A 46 -9.08 -10.17 -18.71
N GLU A 47 -10.10 -10.02 -17.84
CA GLU A 47 -11.46 -9.69 -18.28
C GLU A 47 -11.52 -8.30 -18.94
N VAL A 48 -10.72 -7.33 -18.46
CA VAL A 48 -10.63 -5.99 -19.07
C VAL A 48 -10.20 -6.08 -20.56
N TYR A 49 -9.33 -7.02 -20.89
CA TYR A 49 -8.78 -7.16 -22.25
C TYR A 49 -9.57 -8.11 -23.14
N LYS A 50 -10.51 -8.88 -22.58
CA LYS A 50 -11.16 -10.03 -23.24
C LYS A 50 -11.73 -9.72 -24.63
N ASP A 51 -12.40 -8.58 -24.78
CA ASP A 51 -13.09 -8.23 -26.03
C ASP A 51 -12.43 -7.06 -26.78
N THR A 52 -11.22 -6.70 -26.38
CA THR A 52 -10.53 -5.54 -26.96
C THR A 52 -9.67 -5.88 -28.19
N GLY A 53 -9.32 -7.16 -28.37
CA GLY A 53 -8.36 -7.60 -29.36
C GLY A 53 -6.91 -7.21 -29.03
N LEU A 54 -6.67 -6.66 -27.84
CA LEU A 54 -5.33 -6.27 -27.39
C LEU A 54 -4.72 -7.35 -26.50
N ASP A 55 -3.41 -7.48 -26.55
CA ASP A 55 -2.68 -8.35 -25.62
C ASP A 55 -2.80 -7.79 -24.20
N SER A 56 -3.13 -8.65 -23.25
CA SER A 56 -3.20 -8.28 -21.84
C SER A 56 -1.78 -8.14 -21.27
N ARG A 57 -1.25 -6.93 -21.31
CA ARG A 57 0.07 -6.60 -20.77
C ARG A 57 -0.03 -5.60 -19.63
N VAL A 58 0.75 -5.84 -18.58
CA VAL A 58 0.85 -4.90 -17.47
C VAL A 58 1.63 -3.65 -17.89
N TRP A 59 1.29 -2.50 -17.30
CA TRP A 59 1.87 -1.20 -17.69
C TRP A 59 3.40 -1.16 -17.52
N ASP A 60 3.90 -1.76 -16.45
CA ASP A 60 5.35 -1.79 -16.15
C ASP A 60 5.62 -2.94 -15.17
N PRO A 61 6.14 -4.08 -15.67
CA PRO A 61 6.41 -5.22 -14.79
C PRO A 61 7.46 -4.95 -13.71
N SER A 62 8.32 -3.95 -13.91
CA SER A 62 9.33 -3.58 -12.90
C SER A 62 8.72 -2.87 -11.69
N ARG A 63 7.48 -2.41 -11.79
CA ARG A 63 6.75 -1.71 -10.72
C ARG A 63 5.68 -2.58 -10.05
N ILE A 64 5.68 -3.87 -10.35
CA ILE A 64 4.76 -4.83 -9.72
C ILE A 64 5.59 -5.79 -8.86
N ALA A 65 5.17 -5.95 -7.61
CA ALA A 65 5.74 -6.94 -6.69
C ALA A 65 4.66 -7.95 -6.29
N ILE A 66 4.97 -9.22 -6.37
CA ILE A 66 4.07 -10.29 -5.93
C ILE A 66 4.81 -11.14 -4.90
N ILE A 67 4.21 -11.30 -3.72
CA ILE A 67 4.81 -12.01 -2.60
C ILE A 67 3.84 -13.08 -2.09
N PHE A 68 4.30 -14.31 -1.96
CA PHE A 68 3.52 -15.39 -1.34
C PHE A 68 3.83 -15.44 0.15
N ASP A 69 2.86 -14.99 0.96
CA ASP A 69 3.03 -14.95 2.42
C ASP A 69 1.75 -15.23 3.22
N HIS A 70 0.58 -15.12 2.60
CA HIS A 70 -0.71 -15.27 3.29
C HIS A 70 -1.23 -16.71 3.28
N ARG A 71 -0.89 -17.48 2.23
CA ARG A 71 -1.40 -18.84 2.03
C ARG A 71 -0.27 -19.80 1.65
N VAL A 72 0.77 -19.79 2.46
CA VAL A 72 1.93 -20.67 2.28
C VAL A 72 2.20 -21.44 3.56
N PRO A 73 2.32 -22.78 3.47
CA PRO A 73 2.09 -23.60 2.27
C PRO A 73 0.61 -23.57 1.84
N ALA A 74 0.34 -23.96 0.58
CA ALA A 74 -1.02 -24.00 0.07
C ALA A 74 -1.86 -24.99 0.90
N GLU A 75 -2.97 -24.51 1.43
CA GLU A 75 -3.85 -25.30 2.31
C GLU A 75 -4.76 -26.28 1.54
N GLY A 76 -4.75 -26.19 0.21
CA GLY A 76 -5.58 -27.09 -0.61
C GLY A 76 -5.38 -26.85 -2.11
N MET A 77 -6.03 -27.69 -2.92
CA MET A 77 -5.92 -27.66 -4.39
C MET A 77 -6.25 -26.30 -5.00
N LYS A 78 -7.29 -25.62 -4.47
CA LYS A 78 -7.70 -24.31 -4.98
C LYS A 78 -6.56 -23.29 -4.85
N THR A 79 -5.93 -23.24 -3.68
CA THR A 79 -4.81 -22.32 -3.42
C THR A 79 -3.60 -22.71 -4.27
N ALA A 80 -3.27 -24.00 -4.37
CA ALA A 80 -2.17 -24.47 -5.20
C ALA A 80 -2.36 -24.08 -6.68
N ASN A 81 -3.59 -24.23 -7.19
CA ASN A 81 -3.91 -23.84 -8.57
C ASN A 81 -3.82 -22.31 -8.77
N ASN A 82 -4.27 -21.54 -7.80
CA ASN A 82 -4.11 -20.07 -7.83
C ASN A 82 -2.63 -19.68 -7.84
N GLN A 83 -1.81 -20.31 -6.99
CA GLN A 83 -0.37 -20.06 -6.96
C GLN A 83 0.28 -20.43 -8.30
N LYS A 84 -0.11 -21.57 -8.90
CA LYS A 84 0.36 -21.96 -10.22
C LYS A 84 0.03 -20.88 -11.28
N LYS A 85 -1.24 -20.44 -11.31
CA LYS A 85 -1.70 -19.37 -12.20
C LYS A 85 -0.88 -18.08 -12.04
N ILE A 86 -0.59 -17.71 -10.79
CA ILE A 86 0.22 -16.51 -10.51
C ILE A 86 1.64 -16.67 -11.07
N ARG A 87 2.27 -17.84 -10.87
CA ARG A 87 3.62 -18.11 -11.42
C ARG A 87 3.65 -18.01 -12.94
N GLU A 88 2.65 -18.59 -13.60
CA GLU A 88 2.50 -18.51 -15.07
C GLU A 88 2.36 -17.05 -15.54
N PHE A 89 1.54 -16.27 -14.84
CA PHE A 89 1.33 -14.84 -15.13
C PHE A 89 2.62 -14.04 -14.91
N VAL A 90 3.30 -14.24 -13.78
CA VAL A 90 4.58 -13.58 -13.47
C VAL A 90 5.60 -13.79 -14.60
N THR A 91 5.73 -15.05 -15.06
CA THR A 91 6.63 -15.40 -16.14
C THR A 91 6.20 -14.73 -17.45
N ALA A 92 4.92 -14.83 -17.81
CA ALA A 92 4.37 -14.28 -19.05
C ALA A 92 4.50 -12.76 -19.13
N GLN A 93 4.36 -12.06 -17.98
CA GLN A 93 4.44 -10.59 -17.92
C GLN A 93 5.87 -10.07 -17.67
N GLY A 94 6.82 -10.93 -17.33
CA GLY A 94 8.19 -10.54 -17.02
C GLY A 94 8.34 -9.80 -15.68
N ILE A 95 7.50 -10.11 -14.71
CA ILE A 95 7.58 -9.50 -13.38
C ILE A 95 8.78 -10.12 -12.64
N THR A 96 9.72 -9.27 -12.21
CA THR A 96 10.96 -9.71 -11.57
C THR A 96 10.91 -9.65 -10.03
N LYS A 97 10.02 -8.83 -9.47
CA LYS A 97 9.85 -8.74 -8.00
C LYS A 97 8.83 -9.79 -7.56
N PHE A 98 9.23 -11.06 -7.64
CA PHE A 98 8.40 -12.19 -7.24
C PHE A 98 9.10 -12.97 -6.15
N HIS A 99 8.46 -13.06 -4.98
CA HIS A 99 9.03 -13.70 -3.79
C HIS A 99 8.14 -14.84 -3.33
N GLU A 100 8.72 -16.03 -3.32
CA GLU A 100 8.07 -17.24 -2.78
C GLU A 100 8.69 -17.60 -1.45
N ILE A 101 7.96 -18.34 -0.62
CA ILE A 101 8.46 -18.79 0.67
C ILE A 101 9.59 -19.82 0.56
N ARG A 102 9.80 -20.40 -0.61
CA ARG A 102 10.86 -21.36 -0.85
C ARG A 102 12.17 -20.64 -1.12
N GLY A 103 13.18 -21.00 -0.35
CA GLY A 103 14.50 -20.37 -0.44
C GLY A 103 14.66 -19.20 0.53
N ASP A 104 15.72 -18.47 0.35
CA ASP A 104 16.13 -17.41 1.26
C ASP A 104 15.47 -16.05 0.98
N GLU A 105 14.65 -15.97 -0.08
CA GLU A 105 14.03 -14.71 -0.52
C GLU A 105 12.57 -14.57 -0.09
N GLY A 106 12.03 -15.55 0.63
CA GLY A 106 10.64 -15.53 1.11
C GLY A 106 10.48 -14.77 2.42
N GLY A 107 9.27 -14.30 2.67
CA GLY A 107 8.94 -13.61 3.92
C GLY A 107 7.66 -12.81 3.80
N ILE A 108 7.30 -12.13 4.87
CA ILE A 108 6.09 -11.29 4.93
C ILE A 108 6.22 -10.11 3.96
N CYS A 109 5.21 -9.86 3.15
CA CYS A 109 5.25 -8.83 2.10
C CYS A 109 5.66 -7.45 2.63
N HIS A 110 5.15 -7.07 3.80
CA HIS A 110 5.47 -5.76 4.41
C HIS A 110 6.89 -5.68 4.96
N GLN A 111 7.59 -6.82 5.06
CA GLN A 111 8.99 -6.90 5.43
C GLN A 111 9.88 -7.00 4.18
N ILE A 112 9.49 -7.85 3.23
CA ILE A 112 10.22 -8.07 1.97
C ILE A 112 10.38 -6.77 1.17
N LEU A 113 9.30 -5.98 1.06
CA LEU A 113 9.34 -4.76 0.25
C LEU A 113 10.39 -3.75 0.74
N PRO A 114 10.45 -3.39 2.03
CA PRO A 114 11.49 -2.47 2.50
C PRO A 114 12.89 -3.10 2.54
N GLU A 115 13.04 -4.36 2.92
CA GLU A 115 14.34 -5.03 3.00
C GLU A 115 15.04 -5.11 1.65
N ASN A 116 14.26 -5.25 0.57
CA ASN A 116 14.79 -5.26 -0.79
C ASN A 116 14.91 -3.85 -1.39
N GLY A 117 14.66 -2.79 -0.62
CA GLY A 117 14.77 -1.41 -1.09
C GLY A 117 13.71 -1.03 -2.13
N TYR A 118 12.61 -1.78 -2.19
CA TYR A 118 11.53 -1.47 -3.13
C TYR A 118 10.69 -0.27 -2.65
N VAL A 119 10.68 -0.01 -1.35
CA VAL A 119 9.96 1.12 -0.76
C VAL A 119 10.91 2.27 -0.49
N ARG A 120 10.56 3.46 -0.96
CA ARG A 120 11.38 4.68 -0.79
C ARG A 120 10.50 5.86 -0.38
N PRO A 121 11.06 6.81 0.37
CA PRO A 121 10.31 8.02 0.73
C PRO A 121 9.76 8.75 -0.51
N GLY A 122 8.55 9.25 -0.39
CA GLY A 122 7.89 10.01 -1.43
C GLY A 122 7.13 9.18 -2.47
N GLN A 123 7.29 7.85 -2.49
CA GLN A 123 6.59 6.98 -3.44
C GLN A 123 5.09 6.87 -3.12
N VAL A 124 4.31 6.64 -4.19
CA VAL A 124 2.92 6.15 -4.10
C VAL A 124 2.96 4.64 -4.25
N LEU A 125 2.54 3.93 -3.20
CA LEU A 125 2.53 2.47 -3.15
C LEU A 125 1.11 1.97 -2.87
N VAL A 126 0.62 1.05 -3.69
CA VAL A 126 -0.69 0.43 -3.44
C VAL A 126 -0.54 -1.08 -3.32
N GLY A 127 -1.37 -1.67 -2.47
CA GLY A 127 -1.32 -3.12 -2.24
C GLY A 127 -2.69 -3.75 -2.12
N THR A 128 -2.80 -5.03 -2.44
CA THR A 128 -4.06 -5.77 -2.23
C THR A 128 -4.19 -6.30 -0.81
N ASP A 129 -3.47 -5.68 0.11
CA ASP A 129 -3.53 -5.97 1.54
C ASP A 129 -3.85 -4.71 2.35
N SER A 130 -4.68 -4.85 3.37
CA SER A 130 -5.13 -3.73 4.22
C SER A 130 -4.00 -3.11 5.04
N HIS A 131 -2.91 -3.85 5.30
CA HIS A 131 -1.76 -3.37 6.06
C HIS A 131 -0.69 -2.71 5.18
N THR A 132 -0.97 -2.46 3.90
CA THR A 132 -0.08 -1.74 2.98
C THR A 132 0.31 -0.36 3.53
N THR A 133 -0.53 0.25 4.34
CA THR A 133 -0.26 1.52 5.05
C THR A 133 1.03 1.47 5.89
N THR A 134 1.50 0.29 6.29
CA THR A 134 2.77 0.08 7.02
C THR A 134 3.94 0.81 6.35
N HIS A 135 3.95 0.88 5.03
CA HIS A 135 5.05 1.52 4.27
C HIS A 135 5.08 3.05 4.42
N GLY A 136 4.03 3.65 4.99
CA GLY A 136 4.03 5.04 5.42
C GLY A 136 5.11 5.33 6.46
N ALA A 137 5.49 4.33 7.25
CA ALA A 137 6.60 4.41 8.21
C ALA A 137 7.93 4.77 7.54
N LEU A 138 8.09 4.45 6.26
CA LEU A 138 9.28 4.73 5.48
C LEU A 138 9.12 5.98 4.58
N GLY A 139 8.08 6.77 4.84
CA GLY A 139 7.82 8.01 4.10
C GLY A 139 7.16 7.80 2.74
N ALA A 140 6.65 6.60 2.45
CA ALA A 140 5.83 6.37 1.26
C ALA A 140 4.37 6.72 1.57
N LEU A 141 3.62 7.18 0.58
CA LEU A 141 2.17 7.27 0.68
C LEU A 141 1.61 5.93 0.21
N ALA A 142 1.15 5.13 1.17
CA ALA A 142 0.82 3.73 0.90
C ALA A 142 -0.57 3.38 1.44
N TRP A 143 -1.35 2.61 0.65
CA TRP A 143 -2.68 2.17 1.09
C TRP A 143 -3.14 0.90 0.37
N GLY A 144 -4.13 0.23 0.98
CA GLY A 144 -4.73 -0.97 0.42
C GLY A 144 -5.84 -0.66 -0.58
N ILE A 145 -5.88 -1.40 -1.69
CA ILE A 145 -6.93 -1.28 -2.71
C ILE A 145 -7.52 -2.66 -3.02
N GLY A 146 -8.71 -2.67 -3.61
CA GLY A 146 -9.38 -3.90 -4.02
C GLY A 146 -8.77 -4.53 -5.27
N ALA A 147 -9.12 -5.79 -5.53
CA ALA A 147 -8.59 -6.53 -6.69
C ALA A 147 -8.97 -5.88 -8.03
N THR A 148 -10.16 -5.32 -8.14
CA THR A 148 -10.63 -4.63 -9.36
C THR A 148 -9.82 -3.35 -9.59
N GLU A 149 -9.60 -2.57 -8.53
CA GLU A 149 -8.76 -1.37 -8.59
C GLU A 149 -7.32 -1.73 -8.95
N MET A 150 -6.79 -2.81 -8.36
CA MET A 150 -5.44 -3.28 -8.66
C MET A 150 -5.31 -3.72 -10.13
N ALA A 151 -6.35 -4.35 -10.71
CA ALA A 151 -6.36 -4.70 -12.13
C ALA A 151 -6.28 -3.45 -13.01
N ALA A 152 -7.00 -2.37 -12.64
CA ALA A 152 -6.89 -1.08 -13.32
C ALA A 152 -5.48 -0.49 -13.18
N VAL A 153 -4.88 -0.59 -11.98
CA VAL A 153 -3.49 -0.14 -11.76
C VAL A 153 -2.52 -0.94 -12.63
N TRP A 154 -2.68 -2.27 -12.73
CA TRP A 154 -1.82 -3.09 -13.59
C TRP A 154 -1.95 -2.72 -15.08
N SER A 155 -3.11 -2.20 -15.49
CA SER A 155 -3.34 -1.77 -16.88
C SER A 155 -2.81 -0.36 -17.14
N LEU A 156 -3.02 0.57 -16.21
CA LEU A 156 -2.86 2.02 -16.44
C LEU A 156 -1.68 2.66 -15.68
N GLY A 157 -1.16 1.99 -14.65
CA GLY A 157 -0.12 2.56 -13.79
C GLY A 157 -0.60 3.68 -12.87
N ARG A 158 -1.93 3.80 -12.66
CA ARG A 158 -2.56 4.86 -11.87
C ARG A 158 -3.69 4.31 -11.03
N VAL A 159 -3.97 4.97 -9.91
CA VAL A 159 -5.23 4.76 -9.20
C VAL A 159 -6.24 5.79 -9.70
N LEU A 160 -7.44 5.35 -10.03
CA LEU A 160 -8.49 6.22 -10.55
C LEU A 160 -9.30 6.85 -9.42
N ASN A 161 -9.71 8.11 -9.60
CA ASN A 161 -10.67 8.82 -8.73
C ASN A 161 -10.26 8.83 -7.24
N VAL A 162 -9.00 9.13 -6.97
CA VAL A 162 -8.50 9.25 -5.59
C VAL A 162 -8.89 10.64 -5.05
N GLU A 163 -9.67 10.68 -3.99
CA GLU A 163 -9.92 11.92 -3.27
C GLU A 163 -8.73 12.20 -2.34
N VAL A 164 -8.16 13.40 -2.45
CA VAL A 164 -7.03 13.82 -1.59
C VAL A 164 -7.50 13.86 -0.14
N PRO A 165 -6.89 13.09 0.77
CA PRO A 165 -7.33 13.05 2.16
C PRO A 165 -6.85 14.24 2.98
N ALA A 166 -7.63 14.60 3.99
CA ALA A 166 -7.18 15.54 5.03
C ALA A 166 -6.07 14.89 5.88
N THR A 167 -5.17 15.70 6.39
CA THR A 167 -4.05 15.24 7.21
C THR A 167 -4.27 15.59 8.69
N ILE A 168 -4.16 14.61 9.57
CA ILE A 168 -4.15 14.81 11.02
C ILE A 168 -2.69 14.87 11.48
N LYS A 169 -2.33 15.98 12.13
CA LYS A 169 -0.99 16.15 12.69
C LYS A 169 -1.00 15.71 14.15
N VAL A 170 -0.24 14.68 14.48
CA VAL A 170 -0.04 14.22 15.85
C VAL A 170 1.35 14.67 16.31
N VAL A 171 1.39 15.40 17.42
CA VAL A 171 2.65 15.86 18.02
C VAL A 171 2.86 15.11 19.33
N VAL A 172 3.89 14.30 19.39
CA VAL A 172 4.28 13.57 20.60
C VAL A 172 5.43 14.32 21.26
N THR A 173 5.26 14.67 22.55
CA THR A 173 6.27 15.42 23.33
C THR A 173 6.67 14.63 24.56
N GLY A 174 7.85 14.93 25.09
CA GLY A 174 8.39 14.27 26.28
C GLY A 174 9.21 13.03 25.93
N GLU A 175 9.38 12.15 26.90
CA GLU A 175 10.20 10.93 26.77
C GLU A 175 9.36 9.71 27.17
N MET A 176 9.51 8.63 26.40
CA MET A 176 8.92 7.36 26.77
C MET A 176 9.75 6.72 27.89
N LYS A 177 9.09 6.44 29.01
CA LYS A 177 9.73 5.76 30.14
C LYS A 177 9.61 4.25 29.96
N GLU A 178 10.60 3.51 30.42
CA GLU A 178 10.50 2.05 30.46
C GLU A 178 9.33 1.63 31.37
N PRO A 179 8.53 0.63 30.99
CA PRO A 179 8.63 -0.24 29.79
C PRO A 179 7.75 0.20 28.60
N VAL A 180 7.40 1.47 28.47
CA VAL A 180 6.49 1.96 27.42
C VAL A 180 7.15 1.81 26.04
N SER A 181 6.42 1.20 25.13
CA SER A 181 6.86 0.93 23.76
C SER A 181 6.08 1.77 22.72
N ALA A 182 6.56 1.77 21.48
CA ALA A 182 5.84 2.39 20.36
C ALA A 182 4.43 1.78 20.18
N LYS A 183 4.27 0.50 20.51
CA LYS A 183 2.97 -0.16 20.46
C LYS A 183 2.00 0.44 21.49
N ASP A 184 2.46 0.72 22.68
CA ASP A 184 1.63 1.35 23.71
C ASP A 184 1.18 2.75 23.29
N LEU A 185 2.09 3.50 22.65
CA LEU A 185 1.78 4.83 22.14
C LEU A 185 0.66 4.79 21.10
N ILE A 186 0.76 3.89 20.09
CA ILE A 186 -0.29 3.82 19.07
C ILE A 186 -1.61 3.29 19.63
N LEU A 187 -1.57 2.35 20.57
CA LEU A 187 -2.78 1.85 21.23
C LEU A 187 -3.46 2.95 22.05
N TYR A 188 -2.68 3.74 22.78
CA TYR A 188 -3.17 4.92 23.51
C TYR A 188 -3.85 5.91 22.57
N LEU A 189 -3.21 6.21 21.45
CA LEU A 189 -3.72 7.13 20.45
C LEU A 189 -5.04 6.61 19.83
N ILE A 190 -5.09 5.33 19.45
CA ILE A 190 -6.30 4.69 18.93
C ILE A 190 -7.43 4.71 19.98
N GLY A 191 -7.09 4.52 21.24
CA GLY A 191 -8.05 4.62 22.35
C GLY A 191 -8.71 5.99 22.43
N HIS A 192 -8.00 7.04 22.08
CA HIS A 192 -8.51 8.43 22.11
C HIS A 192 -9.35 8.78 20.88
N ILE A 193 -8.90 8.37 19.70
CA ILE A 193 -9.57 8.74 18.45
C ILE A 193 -10.52 7.67 17.92
N THR A 194 -10.57 6.53 18.58
CA THR A 194 -11.25 5.29 18.20
C THR A 194 -10.70 4.69 16.90
N ALA A 195 -11.01 3.42 16.65
CA ALA A 195 -10.58 2.72 15.43
C ALA A 195 -11.23 3.30 14.16
N GLN A 196 -12.32 4.06 14.30
CA GLN A 196 -13.05 4.69 13.19
C GLN A 196 -12.74 6.19 13.06
N GLY A 197 -12.14 6.80 14.07
CA GLY A 197 -11.90 8.25 14.14
C GLY A 197 -10.93 8.80 13.11
N ALA A 198 -10.15 7.98 12.47
CA ALA A 198 -9.25 8.35 11.38
C ALA A 198 -9.45 7.54 10.08
N UNK A 199 -10.48 7.06 10.10
CA UNK A 199 -10.88 6.32 8.92
C UNK A 199 -11.14 7.12 7.68
N UNK A 200 -11.45 8.16 7.89
CA UNK A 200 -11.70 8.92 6.75
C UNK A 200 -10.44 9.57 6.25
N UNK A 201 -9.85 9.27 5.65
CA UNK A 201 -8.70 9.75 5.14
C UNK A 201 -7.83 10.61 6.02
N UNK A 202 -7.49 10.20 6.80
CA UNK A 202 -6.59 10.90 7.57
C UNK A 202 -5.25 10.36 7.34
N TYR A 203 -4.41 11.09 6.79
CA TYR A 203 -2.99 10.82 6.70
C TYR A 203 -2.30 11.30 7.99
N TRP A 204 -1.55 10.41 8.60
CA TRP A 204 -0.89 10.71 9.88
C TRP A 204 0.55 11.18 9.65
N ASN A 205 0.84 12.40 10.05
CA ASN A 205 2.20 12.92 10.06
C ASN A 205 2.66 13.06 11.52
N SER A 206 3.43 12.11 11.99
CA SER A 206 4.02 12.18 13.32
C SER A 206 5.34 12.97 13.26
N THR A 207 5.31 14.20 13.77
CA THR A 207 6.53 14.97 13.98
C THR A 207 7.04 14.70 15.41
N ALA A 208 7.55 13.51 15.64
CA ALA A 208 8.34 13.27 16.85
C ALA A 208 9.75 13.81 16.59
N ARG A 209 10.27 14.61 17.52
CA ARG A 209 11.71 14.86 17.54
C ARG A 209 12.40 13.51 17.73
N PRO A 210 13.55 13.27 17.11
CA PRO A 210 14.14 11.94 17.12
C PRO A 210 14.36 11.44 18.55
N PHE A 211 13.59 10.44 18.93
CA PHE A 211 13.90 9.62 20.08
C PHE A 211 15.14 8.80 19.72
N ALA A 212 16.20 8.94 20.46
CA ALA A 212 17.43 8.21 20.18
C ALA A 212 17.18 6.70 20.11
N ALA A 213 17.69 6.07 19.10
CA ALA A 213 17.86 4.62 18.91
C ALA A 213 16.63 3.71 18.82
N SER A 214 15.43 4.11 19.28
CA SER A 214 14.23 3.25 19.24
C SER A 214 13.23 3.63 18.12
N VAL A 215 13.62 4.58 17.30
CA VAL A 215 12.74 5.23 16.31
C VAL A 215 12.30 4.33 15.13
N PRO A 216 13.09 3.37 14.61
CA PRO A 216 12.61 2.57 13.47
C PRO A 216 11.33 1.79 13.75
N LEU A 217 11.17 1.27 14.96
CA LEU A 217 9.97 0.50 15.33
C LEU A 217 8.75 1.41 15.55
N ALA A 218 8.96 2.60 16.13
CA ALA A 218 7.89 3.56 16.38
C ALA A 218 7.24 4.06 15.08
N VAL A 219 8.06 4.24 14.05
CA VAL A 219 7.58 4.70 12.74
C VAL A 219 6.69 3.65 12.08
N TRP A 220 7.01 2.35 12.23
CA TRP A 220 6.22 1.25 11.67
C TRP A 220 4.77 1.22 12.21
N PHE A 221 4.57 1.52 13.49
CA PHE A 221 3.24 1.49 14.10
C PHE A 221 2.38 2.71 13.77
N SER A 222 2.97 3.84 13.43
CA SER A 222 2.19 5.05 13.11
C SER A 222 1.52 5.00 11.73
N ALA A 223 1.85 4.01 10.90
CA ALA A 223 1.32 3.87 9.55
C ALA A 223 0.07 2.97 9.46
N ILE A 224 -0.32 2.31 10.55
CA ILE A 224 -1.42 1.34 10.53
C ILE A 224 -2.76 2.05 10.77
N CYS A 225 -3.11 2.99 9.92
CA CYS A 225 -4.48 3.50 9.90
C CYS A 225 -5.11 3.15 8.56
N ARG A 226 -6.16 2.38 8.67
CA ARG A 226 -6.91 1.77 7.59
C ARG A 226 -7.64 2.83 6.76
N TRP A 227 -7.24 3.01 5.52
CA TRP A 227 -8.04 3.76 4.56
C TRP A 227 -8.96 2.78 3.82
N LYS A 228 -10.26 2.97 3.94
CA LYS A 228 -11.27 2.32 3.12
C LYS A 228 -12.06 3.42 2.43
N PRO A 229 -11.95 3.57 1.12
CA PRO A 229 -12.86 4.47 0.44
C PRO A 229 -14.28 3.93 0.57
N GLU A 230 -15.20 4.74 1.07
CA GLU A 230 -16.61 4.38 1.03
C GLU A 230 -17.08 4.39 -0.43
N PRO A 231 -17.81 3.35 -0.85
CA PRO A 231 -18.42 3.39 -2.18
C PRO A 231 -19.39 4.57 -2.25
N ARG A 232 -19.17 5.46 -3.18
CA ARG A 232 -20.14 6.54 -3.42
C ARG A 232 -21.47 5.90 -3.80
N ARG A 233 -22.52 6.25 -3.07
CA ARG A 233 -23.88 5.95 -3.53
C ARG A 233 -24.11 6.82 -4.77
N VAL A 234 -24.20 6.18 -5.92
CA VAL A 234 -24.66 6.84 -7.13
C VAL A 234 -26.15 7.09 -6.91
N SER A 235 -26.53 8.32 -6.70
CA SER A 235 -27.93 8.76 -6.64
C SER A 235 -28.49 8.83 -8.05
#